data_d2571bd6b4dfe0fad603f15d3ba63234
#
_entry.id   d2571bd6b4dfe0fad603f15d3ba63234
#
_cell.length_a   1.000
_cell.length_b   1.000
_cell.length_c   1.000
_cell.angle_alpha   90.00
_cell.angle_beta   90.00
_cell.angle_gamma   90.00
#
_symmetry.space_group_name_H-M   'P 1'
#
loop_
_entity.id
_entity.type
_entity.pdbx_description
1 polymer ?
#
loop_
_entity_poly.entity_id
_entity_poly.type
_entity_poly.pdbx_seq_one_letter_code
_entity_poly.pdbx_strand_id
1 'polypeptide(L)'
;MLAEALASHLESPLGRGHVPEDACTGAAGGAACGDLVRISLALDPGSPEGRIADAGFDASGCGAAMAAGSATVGLLRGATILEAARIGADEIAQELGGLIPSKRHAAELASDALHRALGSAARTRARLAMVGGRTIVAMSGGVDSA
;
A
#
# COMPACT_ATOMS: atom_id res chain seq x y z
N MET A 1 -12.78 -22.49 -1.82
CA MET A 1 -12.63 -21.66 -0.70
C MET A 1 -11.26 -21.10 -0.60
N LEU A 2 -10.42 -21.66 0.30
CA LEU A 2 -9.06 -21.24 0.50
C LEU A 2 -8.27 -21.28 -0.80
N ALA A 3 -8.30 -22.40 -1.49
CA ALA A 3 -7.58 -22.57 -2.73
C ALA A 3 -8.14 -21.67 -3.85
N GLU A 4 -9.44 -21.41 -3.81
CA GLU A 4 -10.07 -20.56 -4.83
C GLU A 4 -9.65 -19.11 -4.71
N ALA A 5 -9.58 -18.57 -3.48
CA ALA A 5 -9.18 -17.20 -3.26
C ALA A 5 -7.73 -16.98 -3.69
N LEU A 6 -6.86 -17.89 -3.28
CA LEU A 6 -5.44 -17.81 -3.64
C LEU A 6 -5.27 -17.94 -5.16
N ALA A 7 -5.94 -18.90 -5.76
CA ALA A 7 -5.84 -19.14 -7.20
C ALA A 7 -6.32 -17.92 -7.99
N SER A 8 -7.41 -17.30 -7.56
CA SER A 8 -7.95 -16.13 -8.24
C SER A 8 -6.92 -15.00 -8.26
N HIS A 9 -6.26 -14.76 -7.13
CA HIS A 9 -5.25 -13.71 -7.07
C HIS A 9 -3.99 -14.05 -7.88
N LEU A 10 -3.70 -15.32 -8.06
CA LEU A 10 -2.57 -15.76 -8.88
C LEU A 10 -2.88 -15.68 -10.37
N GLU A 11 -4.11 -16.01 -10.75
CA GLU A 11 -4.51 -16.00 -12.16
C GLU A 11 -4.73 -14.59 -12.68
N SER A 12 -5.30 -13.73 -11.85
CA SER A 12 -5.62 -12.34 -12.24
C SER A 12 -5.22 -11.39 -11.13
N PRO A 13 -3.91 -11.15 -10.98
CA PRO A 13 -3.44 -10.27 -9.91
C PRO A 13 -3.94 -8.85 -10.11
N LEU A 14 -4.57 -8.31 -9.07
CA LEU A 14 -5.13 -6.97 -9.11
C LEU A 14 -4.02 -5.93 -9.06
N GLY A 15 -3.92 -5.12 -10.12
CA GLY A 15 -2.99 -4.01 -10.14
C GLY A 15 -1.52 -4.37 -10.32
N ARG A 16 -1.22 -5.59 -10.76
CA ARG A 16 0.16 -6.00 -10.96
C ARG A 16 0.82 -5.13 -12.03
N GLY A 17 1.99 -4.57 -11.69
CA GLY A 17 2.75 -3.73 -12.61
C GLY A 17 2.17 -2.34 -12.79
N HIS A 18 1.06 -2.04 -12.13
CA HIS A 18 0.41 -0.74 -12.24
C HIS A 18 0.98 0.21 -11.19
N VAL A 19 1.45 1.37 -11.65
CA VAL A 19 1.92 2.43 -10.76
C VAL A 19 1.08 3.67 -11.04
N PRO A 20 0.20 4.06 -10.11
CA PRO A 20 -0.62 5.26 -10.33
C PRO A 20 0.23 6.50 -10.53
N GLU A 21 -0.31 7.47 -11.25
CA GLU A 21 0.35 8.76 -11.41
C GLU A 21 0.48 9.43 -10.04
N ASP A 22 1.63 10.02 -9.77
CA ASP A 22 1.94 10.67 -8.49
C ASP A 22 1.83 9.70 -7.31
N ALA A 23 2.15 8.40 -7.55
CA ALA A 23 2.02 7.39 -6.52
C ALA A 23 3.02 7.56 -5.41
N CYS A 24 2.57 7.20 -4.20
CA CYS A 24 3.45 6.98 -3.06
C CYS A 24 3.73 5.50 -2.99
N THR A 25 4.98 5.13 -2.84
CA THR A 25 5.40 3.74 -2.93
C THR A 25 6.13 3.31 -1.68
N GLY A 26 5.89 2.07 -1.27
CA GLY A 26 6.64 1.42 -0.21
C GLY A 26 7.01 0.01 -0.65
N ALA A 27 8.15 -0.47 -0.19
CA ALA A 27 8.62 -1.80 -0.53
C ALA A 27 9.14 -2.49 0.71
N ALA A 28 9.07 -3.83 0.70
CA ALA A 28 9.60 -4.66 1.77
C ALA A 28 10.15 -5.94 1.19
N GLY A 29 11.16 -6.50 1.85
CA GLY A 29 11.83 -7.70 1.39
C GLY A 29 13.12 -7.38 0.70
N GLY A 30 13.60 -8.30 -0.11
CA GLY A 30 14.81 -8.12 -0.88
C GLY A 30 15.64 -9.40 -0.97
N ALA A 31 16.91 -9.24 -1.32
CA ALA A 31 17.77 -10.38 -1.62
C ALA A 31 17.91 -11.37 -0.45
N ALA A 32 17.89 -10.86 0.78
CA ALA A 32 18.09 -11.71 1.95
C ALA A 32 16.97 -12.73 2.14
N CYS A 33 15.72 -12.36 1.84
CA CYS A 33 14.58 -13.28 2.00
C CYS A 33 14.09 -13.85 0.68
N GLY A 34 14.60 -13.38 -0.44
CA GLY A 34 14.22 -13.89 -1.76
C GLY A 34 12.89 -13.38 -2.29
N ASP A 35 12.11 -12.70 -1.46
CA ASP A 35 10.83 -12.14 -1.85
C ASP A 35 10.86 -10.62 -1.72
N LEU A 36 10.19 -9.95 -2.63
CA LEU A 36 10.07 -8.50 -2.60
C LEU A 36 8.64 -8.13 -2.97
N VAL A 37 8.05 -7.22 -2.21
CA VAL A 37 6.73 -6.67 -2.51
C VAL A 37 6.83 -5.15 -2.50
N ARG A 38 6.28 -4.54 -3.53
CA ARG A 38 6.19 -3.07 -3.64
C ARG A 38 4.73 -2.70 -3.82
N ILE A 39 4.26 -1.77 -3.00
CA ILE A 39 2.90 -1.25 -3.07
C ILE A 39 2.96 0.21 -3.47
N SER A 40 2.17 0.59 -4.47
CA SER A 40 2.08 1.97 -4.94
C SER A 40 0.63 2.40 -4.83
N LEU A 41 0.40 3.58 -4.26
CA LEU A 41 -0.96 4.09 -4.11
C LEU A 41 -1.01 5.59 -4.36
N ALA A 42 -2.18 6.06 -4.79
CA ALA A 42 -2.43 7.47 -5.01
C ALA A 42 -3.71 7.85 -4.29
N LEU A 43 -3.70 9.00 -3.63
CA LEU A 43 -4.86 9.50 -2.90
C LEU A 43 -5.71 10.36 -3.81
N ASP A 44 -7.01 10.38 -3.54
CA ASP A 44 -7.94 11.29 -4.19
C ASP A 44 -7.68 12.70 -3.64
N PRO A 45 -7.22 13.64 -4.48
CA PRO A 45 -6.91 14.99 -3.99
C PRO A 45 -8.14 15.73 -3.47
N GLY A 46 -9.33 15.31 -3.88
CA GLY A 46 -10.57 15.93 -3.39
C GLY A 46 -11.11 15.33 -2.11
N SER A 47 -10.47 14.29 -1.57
CA SER A 47 -10.96 13.63 -0.37
C SER A 47 -10.32 14.23 0.88
N PRO A 48 -11.11 14.81 1.78
CA PRO A 48 -10.56 15.32 3.04
C PRO A 48 -10.07 14.22 3.95
N GLU A 49 -10.55 13.00 3.78
CA GLU A 49 -10.16 11.85 4.59
C GLU A 49 -8.93 11.12 4.07
N GLY A 50 -8.46 11.49 2.88
CA GLY A 50 -7.33 10.80 2.27
C GLY A 50 -7.74 9.44 1.71
N ARG A 51 -8.79 9.42 0.89
CA ARG A 51 -9.26 8.17 0.27
C ARG A 51 -8.30 7.75 -0.82
N ILE A 52 -8.02 6.45 -0.88
CA ILE A 52 -7.13 5.90 -1.89
C ILE A 52 -7.90 5.74 -3.19
N ALA A 53 -7.51 6.53 -4.21
CA ALA A 53 -8.18 6.54 -5.50
C ALA A 53 -7.72 5.39 -6.39
N ASP A 54 -6.44 5.01 -6.27
CA ASP A 54 -5.87 4.00 -7.14
C ASP A 54 -4.71 3.34 -6.42
N ALA A 55 -4.44 2.08 -6.76
CA ALA A 55 -3.35 1.34 -6.15
C ALA A 55 -2.88 0.24 -7.11
N GLY A 56 -1.62 -0.09 -6.98
CA GLY A 56 -1.02 -1.18 -7.73
C GLY A 56 0.10 -1.81 -6.93
N PHE A 57 0.66 -2.88 -7.46
CA PHE A 57 1.78 -3.55 -6.79
C PHE A 57 2.71 -4.17 -7.82
N ASP A 58 3.89 -4.51 -7.34
CA ASP A 58 4.78 -5.43 -8.03
C ASP A 58 5.41 -6.33 -6.99
N ALA A 59 5.78 -7.52 -7.40
CA ALA A 59 6.35 -8.50 -6.49
C ALA A 59 7.27 -9.42 -7.25
N SER A 60 8.30 -9.91 -6.58
CA SER A 60 9.15 -10.95 -7.11
C SER A 60 9.40 -11.97 -6.01
N GLY A 61 9.70 -13.21 -6.40
CA GLY A 61 9.87 -14.32 -5.48
C GLY A 61 8.78 -15.36 -5.67
N CYS A 62 8.19 -15.80 -4.58
CA CYS A 62 7.22 -16.90 -4.65
C CYS A 62 5.83 -16.42 -5.05
N GLY A 63 4.97 -17.37 -5.43
CA GLY A 63 3.59 -17.07 -5.79
C GLY A 63 2.79 -16.43 -4.66
N ALA A 64 3.13 -16.77 -3.41
CA ALA A 64 2.45 -16.17 -2.26
C ALA A 64 2.69 -14.67 -2.19
N ALA A 65 3.90 -14.20 -2.55
CA ALA A 65 4.19 -12.76 -2.58
C ALA A 65 3.32 -12.06 -3.62
N MET A 66 3.14 -12.67 -4.78
CA MET A 66 2.28 -12.16 -5.83
C MET A 66 0.82 -12.08 -5.37
N ALA A 67 0.33 -13.15 -4.76
CA ALA A 67 -1.04 -13.20 -4.28
C ALA A 67 -1.27 -12.18 -3.16
N ALA A 68 -0.29 -12.03 -2.27
CA ALA A 68 -0.39 -11.08 -1.16
C ALA A 68 -0.44 -9.64 -1.67
N GLY A 69 0.35 -9.31 -2.69
CA GLY A 69 0.29 -7.98 -3.30
C GLY A 69 -1.07 -7.70 -3.93
N SER A 70 -1.59 -8.67 -4.66
CA SER A 70 -2.91 -8.56 -5.28
C SER A 70 -4.01 -8.37 -4.24
N ALA A 71 -3.99 -9.17 -3.17
CA ALA A 71 -4.97 -9.06 -2.10
C ALA A 71 -4.91 -7.68 -1.44
N THR A 72 -3.69 -7.19 -1.22
CA THR A 72 -3.50 -5.86 -0.63
C THR A 72 -4.12 -4.77 -1.49
N VAL A 73 -3.90 -4.82 -2.80
CA VAL A 73 -4.49 -3.83 -3.71
C VAL A 73 -6.01 -3.88 -3.63
N GLY A 74 -6.60 -5.08 -3.58
CA GLY A 74 -8.04 -5.24 -3.46
C GLY A 74 -8.60 -4.61 -2.19
N LEU A 75 -7.87 -4.74 -1.08
CA LEU A 75 -8.28 -4.18 0.19
C LEU A 75 -8.10 -2.65 0.24
N LEU A 76 -7.14 -2.12 -0.53
CA LEU A 76 -6.82 -0.69 -0.52
C LEU A 76 -7.83 0.17 -1.28
N ARG A 77 -8.37 -0.35 -2.37
CA ARG A 77 -9.18 0.47 -3.26
C ARG A 77 -10.43 0.96 -2.54
N GLY A 78 -10.59 2.28 -2.49
CA GLY A 78 -11.71 2.91 -1.83
C GLY A 78 -11.56 3.12 -0.34
N ALA A 79 -10.48 2.62 0.27
CA ALA A 79 -10.21 2.81 1.69
C ALA A 79 -9.60 4.17 1.95
N THR A 80 -9.81 4.72 3.13
CA THR A 80 -9.08 5.92 3.57
C THR A 80 -7.71 5.50 4.10
N ILE A 81 -6.82 6.49 4.30
CA ILE A 81 -5.52 6.23 4.91
C ILE A 81 -5.67 5.52 6.25
N LEU A 82 -6.61 5.97 7.08
CA LEU A 82 -6.81 5.36 8.40
C LEU A 82 -7.33 3.94 8.31
N GLU A 83 -8.25 3.68 7.39
CA GLU A 83 -8.76 2.32 7.18
C GLU A 83 -7.65 1.41 6.67
N ALA A 84 -6.85 1.91 5.72
CA ALA A 84 -5.75 1.14 5.16
C ALA A 84 -4.67 0.85 6.19
N ALA A 85 -4.46 1.78 7.13
CA ALA A 85 -3.46 1.60 8.18
C ALA A 85 -3.78 0.41 9.10
N ARG A 86 -5.03 -0.03 9.13
CA ARG A 86 -5.45 -1.18 9.92
C ARG A 86 -5.26 -2.50 9.20
N ILE A 87 -4.90 -2.47 7.94
CA ILE A 87 -4.67 -3.69 7.17
C ILE A 87 -3.31 -4.25 7.58
N GLY A 88 -3.32 -5.43 8.18
CA GLY A 88 -2.11 -6.12 8.58
C GLY A 88 -2.01 -7.47 7.87
N ALA A 89 -1.01 -8.24 8.26
CA ALA A 89 -0.78 -9.56 7.68
C ALA A 89 -2.00 -10.47 7.83
N ASP A 90 -2.71 -10.36 8.96
CA ASP A 90 -3.89 -11.20 9.19
C ASP A 90 -5.00 -10.89 8.18
N GLU A 91 -5.25 -9.62 7.92
CA GLU A 91 -6.28 -9.21 6.98
C GLU A 91 -5.94 -9.67 5.56
N ILE A 92 -4.68 -9.53 5.19
CA ILE A 92 -4.22 -9.97 3.87
C ILE A 92 -4.34 -11.49 3.76
N ALA A 93 -3.94 -12.22 4.79
CA ALA A 93 -4.07 -13.68 4.80
C ALA A 93 -5.52 -14.12 4.72
N GLN A 94 -6.43 -13.43 5.41
CA GLN A 94 -7.86 -13.73 5.35
C GLN A 94 -8.42 -13.50 3.95
N GLU A 95 -7.98 -12.45 3.27
CA GLU A 95 -8.40 -12.18 1.91
C GLU A 95 -8.02 -13.30 0.97
N LEU A 96 -6.92 -13.99 1.25
CA LEU A 96 -6.44 -15.12 0.46
C LEU A 96 -7.04 -16.45 0.92
N GLY A 97 -7.94 -16.41 1.90
CA GLY A 97 -8.54 -17.62 2.47
C GLY A 97 -7.66 -18.27 3.53
N GLY A 98 -6.63 -17.59 3.98
CA GLY A 98 -5.67 -18.11 4.94
C GLY A 98 -4.41 -18.63 4.27
N LEU A 99 -3.29 -18.51 4.95
CA LEU A 99 -2.00 -19.00 4.45
C LEU A 99 -1.40 -19.92 5.49
N ILE A 100 -0.72 -20.98 5.03
CA ILE A 100 0.06 -21.81 5.93
C ILE A 100 1.21 -20.98 6.52
N PRO A 101 1.71 -21.34 7.71
CA PRO A 101 2.72 -20.51 8.37
C PRO A 101 3.95 -20.21 7.51
N SER A 102 4.40 -21.14 6.69
CA SER A 102 5.57 -20.93 5.84
C SER A 102 5.32 -19.89 4.75
N LYS A 103 4.06 -19.60 4.41
CA LYS A 103 3.69 -18.60 3.41
C LYS A 103 3.24 -17.29 4.04
N ARG A 104 3.03 -17.28 5.34
CA ARG A 104 2.57 -16.07 6.05
C ARG A 104 3.56 -14.93 5.91
N HIS A 105 4.82 -15.24 5.73
CA HIS A 105 5.86 -14.25 5.51
C HIS A 105 5.52 -13.31 4.35
N ALA A 106 4.91 -13.84 3.29
CA ALA A 106 4.52 -13.01 2.15
C ALA A 106 3.48 -11.97 2.54
N ALA A 107 2.51 -12.34 3.38
CA ALA A 107 1.50 -11.39 3.86
C ALA A 107 2.14 -10.33 4.74
N GLU A 108 3.15 -10.71 5.53
CA GLU A 108 3.88 -9.75 6.36
C GLU A 108 4.65 -8.75 5.51
N LEU A 109 5.28 -9.22 4.44
CA LEU A 109 5.99 -8.32 3.52
C LEU A 109 5.02 -7.34 2.85
N ALA A 110 3.88 -7.83 2.40
CA ALA A 110 2.88 -6.96 1.78
C ALA A 110 2.37 -5.91 2.76
N SER A 111 2.14 -6.30 4.00
CA SER A 111 1.71 -5.38 5.05
C SER A 111 2.78 -4.31 5.32
N ASP A 112 4.04 -4.72 5.40
CA ASP A 112 5.15 -3.78 5.63
C ASP A 112 5.27 -2.81 4.47
N ALA A 113 5.19 -3.30 3.24
CA ALA A 113 5.25 -2.45 2.05
C ALA A 113 4.09 -1.45 2.05
N LEU A 114 2.89 -1.91 2.39
CA LEU A 114 1.72 -1.06 2.48
C LEU A 114 1.91 0.05 3.50
N HIS A 115 2.37 -0.29 4.69
CA HIS A 115 2.54 0.70 5.76
C HIS A 115 3.60 1.73 5.40
N ARG A 116 4.64 1.35 4.67
CA ARG A 116 5.64 2.28 4.17
C ARG A 116 5.05 3.22 3.13
N ALA A 117 4.22 2.69 2.23
CA ALA A 117 3.54 3.51 1.23
C ALA A 117 2.58 4.50 1.89
N LEU A 118 1.84 4.05 2.91
CA LEU A 118 0.92 4.91 3.64
C LEU A 118 1.67 6.01 4.38
N GLY A 119 2.81 5.69 4.98
CA GLY A 119 3.64 6.69 5.63
C GLY A 119 4.11 7.76 4.67
N SER A 120 4.52 7.36 3.48
CA SER A 120 4.92 8.29 2.43
C SER A 120 3.73 9.16 2.00
N ALA A 121 2.57 8.57 1.82
CA ALA A 121 1.36 9.30 1.43
C ALA A 121 0.95 10.31 2.49
N ALA A 122 1.02 9.92 3.75
CA ALA A 122 0.66 10.82 4.85
C ALA A 122 1.61 12.02 4.93
N ARG A 123 2.90 11.78 4.74
CA ARG A 123 3.89 12.86 4.74
C ARG A 123 3.67 13.81 3.56
N THR A 124 3.41 13.28 2.39
CA THR A 124 3.14 14.07 1.19
C THR A 124 1.89 14.92 1.38
N ARG A 125 0.83 14.30 1.92
CA ARG A 125 -0.42 15.00 2.17
C ARG A 125 -0.24 16.13 3.18
N ALA A 126 0.50 15.90 4.24
CA ALA A 126 0.78 16.93 5.24
C ALA A 126 1.58 18.08 4.64
N ARG A 127 2.55 17.76 3.79
CA ARG A 127 3.36 18.79 3.14
C ARG A 127 2.53 19.65 2.20
N LEU A 128 1.65 19.04 1.42
CA LEU A 128 0.77 19.77 0.51
C LEU A 128 -0.21 20.65 1.28
N ALA A 129 -0.72 20.16 2.41
CA ALA A 129 -1.62 20.96 3.25
C ALA A 129 -0.91 22.19 3.80
N MET A 130 0.35 22.04 4.21
CA MET A 130 1.12 23.17 4.72
C MET A 130 1.37 24.22 3.63
N VAL A 131 1.71 23.78 2.41
CA VAL A 131 1.97 24.69 1.30
C VAL A 131 0.68 25.38 0.87
N GLY A 132 -0.39 24.63 0.72
CA GLY A 132 -1.66 25.16 0.23
C GLY A 132 -2.38 26.00 1.28
N GLY A 133 -2.23 25.63 2.56
CA GLY A 133 -2.91 26.33 3.64
C GLY A 133 -2.27 27.62 4.01
N ARG A 134 -1.13 27.89 3.64
CA ARG A 134 -0.56 28.97 3.97
C ARG A 134 -0.49 30.02 3.18
N THR A 135 -0.89 29.96 2.71
CA THR A 135 -0.67 30.98 2.12
C THR A 135 0.07 31.88 3.01
N ILE A 136 0.35 31.22 3.64
CA ILE A 136 0.83 31.44 4.20
C ILE A 136 1.72 31.38 4.76
N VAL A 137 2.03 31.34 5.17
CA VAL A 137 2.78 31.28 5.75
C VAL A 137 3.76 31.07 5.72
N ALA A 138 4.02 31.20 5.58
CA ALA A 138 4.86 31.12 5.79
C ALA A 138 5.66 31.08 5.87
N MET A 139 5.54 31.17 6.02
CA MET A 139 6.14 31.16 6.48
C MET A 139 6.66 31.04 6.93
N SER A 140 6.56 31.04 7.07
CA SER A 140 7.08 30.91 7.80
C SER A 140 7.55 30.52 7.97
N GLY A 141 7.59 30.64 7.96
CA GLY A 141 8.03 30.33 8.52
C GLY A 141 8.37 29.71 8.36
N GLY A 142 8.44 29.97 8.29
CA GLY A 142 8.63 29.64 8.64
C GLY A 142 8.93 28.97 8.37
N VAL A 143 8.98 29.23 8.46
CA VAL A 143 9.13 29.00 8.57
C VAL A 143 9.40 28.58 8.33
N ASP A 144 9.55 28.69 8.29
CA ASP A 144 9.66 28.67 8.35
C ASP A 144 10.01 28.29 8.36
N SER A 145 10.21 28.37 8.40
CA SER A 145 10.32 28.29 8.69
C SER A 145 10.50 27.95 8.73
N ALA A 146 10.61 28.12 8.75
CA ALA A 146 10.46 28.05 8.99
C ALA A 146 10.54 27.88 9.00
#